data_19bb8c5ca946e65a6bde1f3ddc6d4e7b
#
_entry.id   19bb8c5ca946e65a6bde1f3ddc6d4e7b
#
_cell.length_a   1.000
_cell.length_b   1.000
_cell.length_c   1.000
_cell.angle_alpha   90.00
_cell.angle_beta   90.00
_cell.angle_gamma   90.00
#
_symmetry.space_group_name_H-M   'P 1'
#
loop_
_entity.id
_entity.type
_entity.pdbx_description
1 polymer ?
#
loop_
_entity_poly.entity_id
_entity_poly.type
_entity_poly.pdbx_seq_one_letter_code
_entity_poly.pdbx_strand_id
1 'polypeptide(L)'
;MTLFTVPMAAILLLLVAAVFLVPRIRSKSRFPPGPPTLPFIGNLHQMPTSKAFLSYQEWSTTHAASSSGLLGFHLGPSAKLLVLHKWEQVRDLLDLRGAIYSDRPYVPALDYALPPPHDQHAAFTPYGPKWRRQRRTIDEFLRDRNAQLAPIQQAEGTQMVWDLLHHGRDCHDYMLRFSAAVILASVYGERGRDGGPGSWSHRFFDGNERFADLLNSSSDPPPYGVFPWLRWLPAALDPWRGWKERALQLGREKRDLYGSLFNVARDEIRLGQRRDCFVADVLAENELAVLDGKPAYTEDEMITLAGVLLEGGADTTALTFETFSLAMAAHPDVMRRAQEEIDRVYGGEMPQSADAKELPFLMACIFETMRFRPQFPTSIPHATTKDDTYRGYSIPKGTTVMMNVWALHHDPAEYEDPGSFVPERYLRNRFGTRHDHVESGQDDAKPQQGFRRDTWAFGAGRRACPGRRFAENTLLTLTAKALWAFDVVALGQVDLDIRTGFKDALLIAPKECSFEFVVRGEEKRAVIEQEWEKADRFLSRFEVRE
;
A
#
# COMPACT_ATOMS: atom_id res chain seq x y z
N MET A 1 6.44 -8.22 -60.97
CA MET A 1 6.36 -7.97 -59.53
C MET A 1 4.92 -7.85 -59.00
N THR A 2 3.95 -8.61 -59.49
CA THR A 2 2.51 -8.46 -59.13
C THR A 2 1.83 -9.74 -58.67
N LEU A 3 2.58 -10.84 -58.41
CA LEU A 3 2.01 -12.14 -58.02
C LEU A 3 2.02 -12.44 -56.51
N PHE A 4 2.63 -11.60 -55.66
CA PHE A 4 2.72 -11.82 -54.21
C PHE A 4 1.78 -10.92 -53.35
N THR A 5 1.16 -9.93 -53.93
CA THR A 5 0.31 -9.00 -53.17
C THR A 5 -1.13 -9.48 -52.97
N VAL A 6 -1.65 -10.29 -53.91
CA VAL A 6 -3.02 -10.84 -53.86
C VAL A 6 -3.21 -11.86 -52.74
N PRO A 7 -2.29 -12.81 -52.48
CA PRO A 7 -2.49 -13.78 -51.41
C PRO A 7 -2.36 -13.12 -50.00
N MET A 8 -1.54 -12.12 -49.81
CA MET A 8 -1.42 -11.42 -48.50
C MET A 8 -2.67 -10.60 -48.16
N ALA A 9 -3.25 -9.92 -49.15
CA ALA A 9 -4.51 -9.20 -48.93
C ALA A 9 -5.69 -10.18 -48.70
N ALA A 10 -5.72 -11.29 -49.41
CA ALA A 10 -6.71 -12.35 -49.22
C ALA A 10 -6.58 -13.01 -47.83
N ILE A 11 -5.34 -13.28 -47.35
CA ILE A 11 -5.09 -13.81 -46.01
C ILE A 11 -5.50 -12.79 -44.94
N LEU A 12 -5.20 -11.52 -45.15
CA LEU A 12 -5.63 -10.45 -44.24
C LEU A 12 -7.15 -10.31 -44.19
N LEU A 13 -7.83 -10.38 -45.35
CA LEU A 13 -9.29 -10.39 -45.46
C LEU A 13 -9.92 -11.66 -44.84
N LEU A 14 -9.31 -12.81 -45.02
CA LEU A 14 -9.75 -14.04 -44.36
C LEU A 14 -9.54 -14.02 -42.86
N LEU A 15 -8.43 -13.46 -42.39
CA LEU A 15 -8.20 -13.23 -40.96
C LEU A 15 -9.22 -12.22 -40.38
N VAL A 16 -9.48 -11.14 -41.09
CA VAL A 16 -10.51 -10.15 -40.71
C VAL A 16 -11.91 -10.80 -40.76
N ALA A 17 -12.24 -11.57 -41.79
CA ALA A 17 -13.50 -12.31 -41.91
C ALA A 17 -13.63 -13.39 -40.83
N ALA A 18 -12.58 -14.14 -40.51
CA ALA A 18 -12.56 -15.11 -39.41
C ALA A 18 -12.80 -14.43 -38.06
N VAL A 19 -12.26 -13.23 -37.85
CA VAL A 19 -12.51 -12.41 -36.66
C VAL A 19 -13.98 -12.02 -36.51
N PHE A 20 -14.66 -11.73 -37.63
CA PHE A 20 -16.07 -11.34 -37.62
C PHE A 20 -17.02 -12.55 -37.72
N LEU A 21 -16.58 -13.68 -38.29
CA LEU A 21 -17.40 -14.88 -38.54
C LEU A 21 -17.22 -15.98 -37.49
N VAL A 22 -16.19 -15.91 -36.61
CA VAL A 22 -16.10 -16.83 -35.49
C VAL A 22 -17.35 -16.65 -34.64
N PRO A 23 -18.29 -17.62 -34.64
CA PRO A 23 -19.49 -17.50 -33.85
C PRO A 23 -19.06 -17.28 -32.41
N ARG A 24 -19.55 -16.22 -31.77
CA ARG A 24 -19.46 -16.06 -30.32
C ARG A 24 -20.06 -17.31 -29.71
N ILE A 25 -19.21 -18.31 -29.40
CA ILE A 25 -19.61 -19.45 -28.60
C ILE A 25 -20.04 -18.82 -27.28
N ARG A 26 -21.35 -18.61 -27.15
CA ARG A 26 -21.98 -18.14 -25.92
C ARG A 26 -21.77 -19.25 -24.90
N SER A 27 -20.71 -19.18 -24.13
CA SER A 27 -20.65 -19.91 -22.87
C SER A 27 -21.96 -19.64 -22.11
N LYS A 28 -22.63 -20.69 -21.65
CA LYS A 28 -23.87 -20.56 -20.86
C LYS A 28 -23.68 -19.73 -19.58
N SER A 29 -22.45 -19.54 -19.16
CA SER A 29 -22.03 -18.78 -17.99
C SER A 29 -21.34 -17.48 -18.44
N ARG A 30 -21.96 -16.35 -18.12
CA ARG A 30 -21.45 -15.03 -18.51
C ARG A 30 -20.43 -14.54 -17.46
N PHE A 31 -19.32 -13.97 -17.93
CA PHE A 31 -18.45 -13.15 -17.09
C PHE A 31 -19.18 -11.86 -16.69
N PRO A 32 -18.87 -11.23 -15.53
CA PRO A 32 -19.48 -9.97 -15.13
C PRO A 32 -19.46 -8.91 -16.23
N PRO A 33 -20.51 -8.07 -16.32
CA PRO A 33 -20.60 -7.05 -17.35
C PRO A 33 -19.55 -5.96 -17.18
N GLY A 34 -19.28 -5.25 -18.27
CA GLY A 34 -18.37 -4.11 -18.32
C GLY A 34 -18.57 -3.30 -19.61
N PRO A 35 -17.71 -2.33 -19.89
CA PRO A 35 -17.77 -1.56 -21.12
C PRO A 35 -17.69 -2.43 -22.39
N PRO A 36 -18.22 -1.97 -23.54
CA PRO A 36 -18.17 -2.71 -24.80
C PRO A 36 -16.74 -3.10 -25.19
N THR A 37 -16.56 -4.33 -25.66
CA THR A 37 -15.27 -4.88 -26.06
C THR A 37 -15.03 -4.77 -27.56
N LEU A 38 -13.76 -4.58 -27.98
CA LEU A 38 -13.33 -4.79 -29.36
C LEU A 38 -12.82 -6.22 -29.57
N PRO A 39 -12.91 -6.79 -30.78
CA PRO A 39 -12.32 -8.08 -31.10
C PRO A 39 -10.82 -8.12 -30.77
N PHE A 40 -10.30 -9.24 -30.28
CA PHE A 40 -8.91 -9.50 -29.87
C PHE A 40 -8.39 -8.69 -28.68
N ILE A 41 -8.55 -7.37 -28.69
CA ILE A 41 -7.98 -6.49 -27.66
C ILE A 41 -8.92 -6.31 -26.45
N GLY A 42 -10.21 -6.70 -26.59
CA GLY A 42 -11.18 -6.55 -25.50
C GLY A 42 -11.35 -5.10 -25.10
N ASN A 43 -11.12 -4.83 -23.80
CA ASN A 43 -11.22 -3.48 -23.22
C ASN A 43 -9.88 -2.72 -23.17
N LEU A 44 -8.76 -3.27 -23.68
CA LEU A 44 -7.44 -2.63 -23.57
C LEU A 44 -7.41 -1.19 -24.10
N HIS A 45 -8.14 -0.93 -25.20
CA HIS A 45 -8.18 0.38 -25.85
C HIS A 45 -8.82 1.50 -25.01
N GLN A 46 -9.52 1.15 -23.95
CA GLN A 46 -10.24 2.10 -23.09
C GLN A 46 -9.82 1.99 -21.61
N MET A 47 -8.79 1.19 -21.30
CA MET A 47 -8.31 1.11 -19.92
C MET A 47 -7.75 2.47 -19.51
N PRO A 48 -8.16 2.97 -18.32
CA PRO A 48 -7.71 4.28 -17.86
C PRO A 48 -6.19 4.28 -17.63
N THR A 49 -5.53 5.33 -18.10
CA THR A 49 -4.09 5.55 -17.89
C THR A 49 -3.79 6.42 -16.67
N SER A 50 -4.83 7.05 -16.11
CA SER A 50 -4.75 7.95 -14.96
C SER A 50 -5.92 7.71 -14.03
N LYS A 51 -5.67 7.65 -12.71
CA LYS A 51 -6.68 7.54 -11.64
C LYS A 51 -7.80 6.53 -11.96
N ALA A 52 -7.41 5.34 -12.38
CA ALA A 52 -8.30 4.29 -12.88
C ALA A 52 -9.48 3.98 -11.93
N PHE A 53 -9.29 4.14 -10.62
CA PHE A 53 -10.31 3.92 -9.60
C PHE A 53 -11.56 4.80 -9.79
N LEU A 54 -11.40 6.02 -10.30
CA LEU A 54 -12.52 6.92 -10.60
C LEU A 54 -13.34 6.42 -11.80
N SER A 55 -12.65 6.06 -12.90
CA SER A 55 -13.31 5.48 -14.06
C SER A 55 -14.00 4.16 -13.74
N TYR A 56 -13.38 3.30 -12.93
CA TYR A 56 -14.00 2.05 -12.48
C TYR A 56 -15.25 2.30 -11.64
N GLN A 57 -15.25 3.32 -10.78
CA GLN A 57 -16.43 3.70 -10.00
C GLN A 57 -17.56 4.15 -10.92
N GLU A 58 -17.29 5.02 -11.89
CA GLU A 58 -18.29 5.46 -12.88
C GLU A 58 -18.82 4.30 -13.72
N TRP A 59 -17.93 3.44 -14.22
CA TRP A 59 -18.34 2.27 -15.02
C TRP A 59 -19.08 1.20 -14.21
N SER A 60 -18.89 1.15 -12.92
CA SER A 60 -19.67 0.25 -12.05
C SER A 60 -21.16 0.60 -12.03
N THR A 61 -21.49 1.86 -12.18
CA THR A 61 -22.89 2.35 -12.24
C THR A 61 -23.46 2.32 -13.65
N THR A 62 -22.66 2.65 -14.66
CA THR A 62 -23.13 2.76 -16.06
C THR A 62 -23.17 1.43 -16.80
N HIS A 63 -22.20 0.54 -16.55
CA HIS A 63 -22.07 -0.73 -17.26
C HIS A 63 -22.33 -1.97 -16.40
N ALA A 64 -22.22 -1.87 -15.08
CA ALA A 64 -22.34 -2.98 -14.16
C ALA A 64 -23.49 -2.85 -13.16
N ALA A 65 -24.45 -1.96 -13.38
CA ALA A 65 -25.63 -1.78 -12.50
C ALA A 65 -26.42 -3.08 -12.31
N SER A 66 -26.60 -3.87 -13.39
CA SER A 66 -27.32 -5.17 -13.35
C SER A 66 -26.63 -6.24 -12.51
N SER A 67 -25.32 -6.10 -12.24
CA SER A 67 -24.50 -6.99 -11.40
C SER A 67 -24.25 -6.43 -10.01
N SER A 68 -24.97 -5.40 -9.59
CA SER A 68 -24.75 -4.67 -8.33
C SER A 68 -23.33 -4.07 -8.23
N GLY A 69 -22.80 -3.55 -9.35
CA GLY A 69 -21.47 -2.93 -9.43
C GLY A 69 -20.31 -3.92 -9.55
N LEU A 70 -20.58 -5.21 -9.80
CA LEU A 70 -19.51 -6.18 -10.09
C LEU A 70 -19.03 -5.98 -11.53
N LEU A 71 -17.92 -5.30 -11.72
CA LEU A 71 -17.43 -4.82 -13.02
C LEU A 71 -16.38 -5.74 -13.59
N GLY A 72 -16.58 -6.24 -14.82
CA GLY A 72 -15.70 -7.16 -15.51
C GLY A 72 -15.09 -6.61 -16.78
N PHE A 73 -13.82 -6.92 -17.03
CA PHE A 73 -13.08 -6.53 -18.23
C PHE A 73 -12.44 -7.74 -18.91
N HIS A 74 -12.45 -7.73 -20.23
CA HIS A 74 -11.66 -8.62 -21.07
C HIS A 74 -10.41 -7.89 -21.55
N LEU A 75 -9.24 -8.33 -21.11
CA LEU A 75 -7.96 -7.71 -21.47
C LEU A 75 -7.25 -8.63 -22.48
N GLY A 76 -7.55 -8.41 -23.76
CA GLY A 76 -7.07 -9.29 -24.83
C GLY A 76 -7.74 -10.67 -24.86
N PRO A 77 -7.08 -11.69 -25.45
CA PRO A 77 -7.68 -12.99 -25.72
C PRO A 77 -8.00 -13.81 -24.46
N SER A 78 -7.20 -13.69 -23.41
CA SER A 78 -7.24 -14.62 -22.27
C SER A 78 -7.30 -13.94 -20.91
N ALA A 79 -6.74 -12.74 -20.76
CA ALA A 79 -6.70 -12.05 -19.48
C ALA A 79 -8.05 -11.42 -19.13
N LYS A 80 -8.42 -11.49 -17.87
CA LYS A 80 -9.66 -10.92 -17.34
C LYS A 80 -9.37 -10.15 -16.07
N LEU A 81 -10.11 -9.05 -15.88
CA LEU A 81 -10.08 -8.24 -14.66
C LEU A 81 -11.50 -8.14 -14.10
N LEU A 82 -11.63 -8.39 -12.81
CA LEU A 82 -12.83 -8.21 -12.01
C LEU A 82 -12.58 -7.13 -10.98
N VAL A 83 -13.41 -6.09 -10.95
CA VAL A 83 -13.30 -5.00 -9.98
C VAL A 83 -14.48 -5.02 -9.01
N LEU A 84 -14.18 -5.02 -7.72
CA LEU A 84 -15.13 -5.07 -6.62
C LEU A 84 -15.38 -3.65 -6.09
N HIS A 85 -16.65 -3.26 -6.00
CA HIS A 85 -17.06 -1.91 -5.61
C HIS A 85 -17.93 -1.86 -4.35
N LYS A 86 -18.37 -3.03 -3.86
CA LYS A 86 -19.24 -3.15 -2.69
C LYS A 86 -18.60 -4.02 -1.63
N TRP A 87 -18.78 -3.67 -0.37
CA TRP A 87 -18.20 -4.38 0.75
C TRP A 87 -18.65 -5.85 0.83
N GLU A 88 -19.89 -6.17 0.42
CA GLU A 88 -20.38 -7.55 0.36
C GLU A 88 -19.62 -8.39 -0.65
N GLN A 89 -19.21 -7.80 -1.78
CA GLN A 89 -18.38 -8.50 -2.79
C GLN A 89 -17.00 -8.81 -2.22
N VAL A 90 -16.41 -7.87 -1.48
CA VAL A 90 -15.11 -8.05 -0.82
C VAL A 90 -15.21 -9.15 0.24
N ARG A 91 -16.22 -9.08 1.13
CA ARG A 91 -16.50 -10.11 2.12
C ARG A 91 -16.65 -11.49 1.48
N ASP A 92 -17.54 -11.60 0.50
CA ASP A 92 -17.90 -12.89 -0.07
C ASP A 92 -16.73 -13.54 -0.82
N LEU A 93 -15.93 -12.75 -1.55
CA LEU A 93 -14.88 -13.26 -2.41
C LEU A 93 -13.50 -13.27 -1.71
N LEU A 94 -13.10 -12.19 -1.06
CA LEU A 94 -11.75 -12.10 -0.48
C LEU A 94 -11.69 -12.69 0.94
N ASP A 95 -12.71 -12.50 1.76
CA ASP A 95 -12.72 -13.03 3.13
C ASP A 95 -13.22 -14.49 3.15
N LEU A 96 -14.46 -14.74 2.72
CA LEU A 96 -15.07 -16.07 2.84
C LEU A 96 -14.52 -17.09 1.84
N ARG A 97 -14.18 -16.66 0.61
CA ARG A 97 -13.58 -17.52 -0.42
C ARG A 97 -12.08 -17.27 -0.61
N GLY A 98 -11.40 -16.78 0.43
CA GLY A 98 -9.99 -16.39 0.37
C GLY A 98 -9.04 -17.47 -0.16
N ALA A 99 -9.38 -18.77 -0.05
CA ALA A 99 -8.58 -19.85 -0.65
C ALA A 99 -8.55 -19.79 -2.19
N ILE A 100 -9.60 -19.23 -2.81
CA ILE A 100 -9.71 -19.06 -4.26
C ILE A 100 -9.11 -17.73 -4.70
N TYR A 101 -9.32 -16.66 -3.93
CA TYR A 101 -9.06 -15.27 -4.30
C TYR A 101 -7.79 -14.67 -3.67
N SER A 102 -6.86 -15.49 -3.20
CA SER A 102 -5.62 -15.00 -2.57
C SER A 102 -4.37 -15.16 -3.41
N ASP A 103 -4.48 -15.58 -4.66
CA ASP A 103 -3.32 -15.60 -5.57
C ASP A 103 -2.94 -14.19 -6.05
N ARG A 104 -1.85 -14.09 -6.77
CA ARG A 104 -1.37 -12.85 -7.40
C ARG A 104 -1.34 -12.99 -8.92
N PRO A 105 -1.78 -11.96 -9.66
CA PRO A 105 -1.63 -11.97 -11.11
C PRO A 105 -0.15 -11.83 -11.48
N TYR A 106 0.17 -12.29 -12.66
CA TYR A 106 1.48 -12.06 -13.25
C TYR A 106 1.66 -10.55 -13.58
N VAL A 107 2.73 -9.96 -13.08
CA VAL A 107 3.12 -8.57 -13.32
C VAL A 107 4.48 -8.55 -14.04
N PRO A 108 4.57 -8.13 -15.30
CA PRO A 108 5.82 -8.17 -16.08
C PRO A 108 7.00 -7.44 -15.43
N ALA A 109 6.75 -6.32 -14.77
CA ALA A 109 7.78 -5.53 -14.10
C ALA A 109 8.56 -6.32 -13.03
N LEU A 110 7.89 -7.28 -12.36
CA LEU A 110 8.52 -8.06 -11.29
C LEU A 110 9.62 -8.99 -11.80
N ASP A 111 9.55 -9.44 -13.07
CA ASP A 111 10.58 -10.28 -13.67
C ASP A 111 11.92 -9.56 -13.83
N TYR A 112 11.90 -8.23 -13.87
CA TYR A 112 13.06 -7.38 -14.14
C TYR A 112 13.46 -6.53 -12.93
N ALA A 113 12.49 -5.96 -12.23
CA ALA A 113 12.72 -5.02 -11.14
C ALA A 113 12.88 -5.69 -9.76
N LEU A 114 12.52 -6.96 -9.62
CA LEU A 114 12.83 -7.77 -8.43
C LEU A 114 13.88 -8.81 -8.79
N PRO A 115 14.87 -9.07 -7.91
CA PRO A 115 15.88 -10.09 -8.17
C PRO A 115 15.22 -11.46 -8.34
N PRO A 116 15.64 -12.28 -9.31
CA PRO A 116 15.18 -13.66 -9.42
C PRO A 116 15.61 -14.51 -8.22
N PRO A 117 14.76 -15.39 -7.76
CA PRO A 117 13.38 -15.60 -8.20
C PRO A 117 12.42 -14.56 -7.59
N HIS A 118 11.65 -13.89 -8.46
CA HIS A 118 10.68 -12.87 -8.08
C HIS A 118 9.55 -13.36 -7.14
N ASP A 119 9.41 -14.67 -6.96
CA ASP A 119 8.48 -15.29 -6.03
C ASP A 119 8.94 -15.21 -4.55
N GLN A 120 10.03 -14.52 -4.26
CA GLN A 120 10.50 -14.27 -2.89
C GLN A 120 9.83 -13.07 -2.22
N HIS A 121 9.29 -12.14 -2.98
CA HIS A 121 8.67 -10.94 -2.45
C HIS A 121 7.26 -11.21 -1.91
N ALA A 122 7.07 -11.19 -0.59
CA ALA A 122 5.85 -11.65 0.09
C ALA A 122 4.54 -10.99 -0.39
N ALA A 123 4.59 -9.74 -0.87
CA ALA A 123 3.42 -9.08 -1.45
C ALA A 123 2.97 -9.68 -2.78
N PHE A 124 3.90 -10.24 -3.58
CA PHE A 124 3.66 -10.76 -4.93
C PHE A 124 3.83 -12.28 -5.06
N THR A 125 4.40 -12.96 -4.07
CA THR A 125 4.52 -14.42 -4.05
C THR A 125 3.16 -15.09 -4.30
N PRO A 126 3.04 -16.05 -5.24
CA PRO A 126 1.80 -16.79 -5.48
C PRO A 126 1.27 -17.47 -4.22
N TYR A 127 -0.04 -17.64 -4.13
CA TYR A 127 -0.68 -18.26 -2.96
C TYR A 127 -0.30 -19.73 -2.85
N GLY A 128 0.46 -20.08 -1.81
CA GLY A 128 0.95 -21.44 -1.61
C GLY A 128 1.73 -21.60 -0.30
N PRO A 129 2.43 -22.75 -0.12
CA PRO A 129 3.21 -23.02 1.09
C PRO A 129 4.31 -21.99 1.34
N LYS A 130 5.01 -21.54 0.30
CA LYS A 130 6.07 -20.54 0.36
C LYS A 130 5.52 -19.22 0.93
N TRP A 131 4.46 -18.69 0.32
CA TRP A 131 3.82 -17.48 0.82
C TRP A 131 3.31 -17.62 2.27
N ARG A 132 2.73 -18.77 2.65
CA ARG A 132 2.26 -18.98 4.03
C ARG A 132 3.40 -18.95 5.05
N ARG A 133 4.58 -19.46 4.69
CA ARG A 133 5.78 -19.39 5.52
C ARG A 133 6.22 -17.92 5.68
N GLN A 134 6.43 -17.20 4.58
CA GLN A 134 6.80 -15.78 4.58
C GLN A 134 5.81 -14.94 5.42
N ARG A 135 4.51 -15.17 5.20
CA ARG A 135 3.46 -14.46 5.94
C ARG A 135 3.51 -14.74 7.44
N ARG A 136 3.77 -15.97 7.83
CA ARG A 136 3.89 -16.37 9.24
C ARG A 136 5.04 -15.66 9.92
N THR A 137 6.24 -15.69 9.35
CA THR A 137 7.42 -15.02 9.90
C THR A 137 7.19 -13.52 10.09
N ILE A 138 6.56 -12.85 9.11
CA ILE A 138 6.18 -11.44 9.21
C ILE A 138 5.15 -11.21 10.32
N ASP A 139 4.07 -12.01 10.37
CA ASP A 139 2.99 -11.86 11.36
C ASP A 139 3.50 -12.12 12.79
N GLU A 140 4.38 -13.10 12.99
CA GLU A 140 5.01 -13.43 14.28
C GLU A 140 5.88 -12.26 14.76
N PHE A 141 6.76 -11.74 13.92
CA PHE A 141 7.57 -10.57 14.26
C PHE A 141 6.71 -9.37 14.68
N LEU A 142 5.75 -8.96 13.85
CA LEU A 142 4.93 -7.79 14.12
C LEU A 142 4.01 -7.95 15.33
N ARG A 143 3.56 -9.18 15.65
CA ARG A 143 2.76 -9.48 16.82
C ARG A 143 3.59 -9.53 18.09
N ASP A 144 4.66 -10.33 18.07
CA ASP A 144 5.40 -10.71 19.26
C ASP A 144 6.36 -9.60 19.71
N ARG A 145 6.84 -8.78 18.76
CA ARG A 145 7.70 -7.62 19.01
C ARG A 145 6.96 -6.28 19.19
N ASN A 146 5.64 -6.26 19.05
CA ASN A 146 4.88 -4.98 19.05
C ASN A 146 5.19 -4.08 20.27
N ALA A 147 5.27 -4.65 21.48
CA ALA A 147 5.61 -3.88 22.68
C ALA A 147 7.07 -3.38 22.71
N GLN A 148 7.99 -4.14 22.07
CA GLN A 148 9.41 -3.78 21.98
C GLN A 148 9.68 -2.75 20.90
N LEU A 149 8.82 -2.67 19.88
CA LEU A 149 8.90 -1.69 18.80
C LEU A 149 8.31 -0.33 19.18
N ALA A 150 7.40 -0.28 20.15
CA ALA A 150 6.78 0.96 20.59
C ALA A 150 7.79 2.05 21.06
N PRO A 151 8.84 1.75 21.83
CA PRO A 151 9.86 2.73 22.19
C PRO A 151 10.60 3.34 20.98
N ILE A 152 10.79 2.57 19.90
CA ILE A 152 11.38 3.08 18.64
C ILE A 152 10.43 4.10 18.01
N GLN A 153 9.14 3.74 17.87
CA GLN A 153 8.12 4.65 17.34
C GLN A 153 8.03 5.95 18.16
N GLN A 154 8.15 5.85 19.50
CA GLN A 154 8.12 7.00 20.40
C GLN A 154 9.34 7.91 20.22
N ALA A 155 10.54 7.34 20.20
CA ALA A 155 11.78 8.10 20.10
C ALA A 155 11.92 8.76 18.70
N GLU A 156 11.64 8.02 17.64
CA GLU A 156 11.64 8.57 16.28
C GLU A 156 10.52 9.62 16.09
N GLY A 157 9.35 9.44 16.72
CA GLY A 157 8.30 10.45 16.75
C GLY A 157 8.74 11.74 17.45
N THR A 158 9.55 11.64 18.51
CA THR A 158 10.15 12.81 19.18
C THR A 158 11.21 13.47 18.29
N GLN A 159 12.06 12.67 17.61
CA GLN A 159 13.01 13.18 16.60
C GLN A 159 12.28 13.93 15.49
N MET A 160 11.16 13.39 14.99
CA MET A 160 10.35 14.03 13.95
C MET A 160 9.78 15.40 14.42
N VAL A 161 9.29 15.48 15.65
CA VAL A 161 8.79 16.74 16.21
C VAL A 161 9.94 17.76 16.36
N TRP A 162 11.12 17.31 16.75
CA TRP A 162 12.31 18.16 16.80
C TRP A 162 12.74 18.64 15.40
N ASP A 163 12.72 17.77 14.41
CA ASP A 163 13.02 18.11 13.01
C ASP A 163 12.03 19.18 12.50
N LEU A 164 10.74 19.00 12.74
CA LEU A 164 9.69 19.97 12.37
C LEU A 164 9.84 21.32 13.08
N LEU A 165 10.31 21.32 14.33
CA LEU A 165 10.57 22.56 15.07
C LEU A 165 11.64 23.42 14.40
N HIS A 166 12.66 22.80 13.80
CA HIS A 166 13.80 23.48 13.19
C HIS A 166 13.68 23.69 11.69
N HIS A 167 12.85 22.86 11.02
CA HIS A 167 12.75 22.78 9.56
C HIS A 167 11.29 22.70 9.07
N GLY A 168 10.37 23.37 9.74
CA GLY A 168 8.92 23.20 9.55
C GLY A 168 8.37 23.44 8.12
N ARG A 169 9.15 24.06 7.23
CA ARG A 169 8.77 24.26 5.81
C ARG A 169 9.17 23.11 4.91
N ASP A 170 10.26 22.39 5.23
CA ASP A 170 10.77 21.27 4.45
C ASP A 170 10.25 19.93 5.03
N CYS A 171 8.99 19.94 5.51
CA CYS A 171 8.41 18.85 6.29
C CYS A 171 8.34 17.52 5.53
N HIS A 172 8.22 17.51 4.20
CA HIS A 172 8.11 16.31 3.39
C HIS A 172 9.29 15.34 3.62
N ASP A 173 10.52 15.82 3.48
CA ASP A 173 11.71 14.99 3.62
C ASP A 173 11.86 14.42 5.03
N TYR A 174 11.47 15.19 6.06
CA TYR A 174 11.48 14.71 7.44
C TYR A 174 10.40 13.69 7.75
N MET A 175 9.22 13.80 7.11
CA MET A 175 8.17 12.77 7.19
C MET A 175 8.63 11.45 6.56
N LEU A 176 9.29 11.51 5.40
CA LEU A 176 9.90 10.35 4.77
C LEU A 176 10.99 9.75 5.64
N ARG A 177 11.94 10.60 6.14
CA ARG A 177 12.99 10.16 7.05
C ARG A 177 12.43 9.43 8.27
N PHE A 178 11.45 10.04 8.96
CA PHE A 178 10.81 9.44 10.14
C PHE A 178 10.30 8.03 9.85
N SER A 179 9.51 7.91 8.79
CA SER A 179 8.88 6.64 8.46
C SER A 179 9.90 5.55 8.11
N ALA A 180 10.94 5.91 7.35
CA ALA A 180 12.05 5.00 7.05
C ALA A 180 12.85 4.64 8.32
N ALA A 181 13.15 5.62 9.20
CA ALA A 181 13.92 5.40 10.41
C ALA A 181 13.27 4.43 11.39
N VAL A 182 11.94 4.55 11.59
CA VAL A 182 11.17 3.59 12.41
C VAL A 182 11.34 2.17 11.88
N ILE A 183 11.28 1.98 10.55
CA ILE A 183 11.42 0.64 9.96
C ILE A 183 12.87 0.17 9.93
N LEU A 184 13.83 1.05 9.61
CA LEU A 184 15.25 0.71 9.63
C LEU A 184 15.69 0.21 11.02
N ALA A 185 15.29 0.93 12.09
CA ALA A 185 15.56 0.51 13.46
C ALA A 185 14.86 -0.80 13.82
N SER A 186 13.60 -0.98 13.42
CA SER A 186 12.81 -2.18 13.75
C SER A 186 13.28 -3.42 12.98
N VAL A 187 13.64 -3.27 11.69
CA VAL A 187 13.95 -4.40 10.80
C VAL A 187 15.44 -4.72 10.82
N TYR A 188 16.30 -3.72 10.74
CA TYR A 188 17.75 -3.92 10.63
C TYR A 188 18.52 -3.54 11.91
N GLY A 189 17.85 -2.89 12.87
CA GLY A 189 18.52 -2.32 14.04
C GLY A 189 19.39 -1.09 13.69
N GLU A 190 19.11 -0.42 12.58
CA GLU A 190 19.89 0.68 12.03
C GLU A 190 19.20 2.02 12.26
N ARG A 191 19.94 3.04 12.73
CA ARG A 191 19.39 4.38 12.90
C ARG A 191 19.31 5.11 11.55
N GLY A 192 18.09 5.44 11.14
CA GLY A 192 17.86 6.31 9.98
C GLY A 192 18.00 7.79 10.31
N ARG A 193 19.17 8.22 10.81
CA ARG A 193 19.41 9.60 11.26
C ARG A 193 19.33 10.60 10.13
N ASP A 194 19.97 10.29 9.01
CA ASP A 194 20.13 11.20 7.88
C ASP A 194 19.13 10.92 6.76
N GLY A 195 18.48 11.97 6.26
CA GLY A 195 17.63 11.93 5.07
C GLY A 195 18.34 12.40 3.79
N GLY A 196 19.60 12.87 3.89
CA GLY A 196 20.35 13.47 2.80
C GLY A 196 20.79 12.49 1.69
N PRO A 197 21.31 13.01 0.56
CA PRO A 197 21.77 12.21 -0.56
C PRO A 197 22.77 11.11 -0.14
N GLY A 198 22.49 9.87 -0.57
CA GLY A 198 23.33 8.71 -0.26
C GLY A 198 22.98 7.96 1.03
N SER A 199 22.15 8.53 1.91
CA SER A 199 21.62 7.82 3.08
C SER A 199 20.74 6.62 2.70
N TRP A 200 20.51 5.70 3.65
CA TRP A 200 19.64 4.53 3.44
C TRP A 200 18.21 4.93 3.05
N SER A 201 17.66 5.94 3.72
CA SER A 201 16.31 6.46 3.45
C SER A 201 16.22 7.10 2.06
N HIS A 202 17.16 7.97 1.69
CA HIS A 202 17.18 8.60 0.37
C HIS A 202 17.28 7.55 -0.77
N ARG A 203 18.22 6.59 -0.66
CA ARG A 203 18.36 5.49 -1.64
C ARG A 203 17.10 4.65 -1.75
N PHE A 204 16.43 4.42 -0.63
CA PHE A 204 15.18 3.67 -0.58
C PHE A 204 14.05 4.41 -1.30
N PHE A 205 13.80 5.69 -0.96
CA PHE A 205 12.68 6.44 -1.55
C PHE A 205 12.88 6.71 -3.04
N ASP A 206 14.08 7.07 -3.49
CA ASP A 206 14.40 7.20 -4.92
C ASP A 206 14.15 5.88 -5.68
N GLY A 207 14.61 4.76 -5.14
CA GLY A 207 14.36 3.45 -5.73
C GLY A 207 12.88 3.07 -5.74
N ASN A 208 12.12 3.44 -4.71
CA ASN A 208 10.71 3.09 -4.58
C ASN A 208 9.81 3.95 -5.47
N GLU A 209 10.11 5.23 -5.64
CA GLU A 209 9.45 6.12 -6.62
C GLU A 209 9.61 5.59 -8.04
N ARG A 210 10.84 5.24 -8.43
CA ARG A 210 11.11 4.64 -9.76
C ARG A 210 10.45 3.27 -9.94
N PHE A 211 10.31 2.49 -8.87
CA PHE A 211 9.57 1.22 -8.92
C PHE A 211 8.06 1.44 -9.10
N ALA A 212 7.49 2.40 -8.39
CA ALA A 212 6.10 2.79 -8.57
C ALA A 212 5.82 3.28 -10.00
N ASP A 213 6.74 4.06 -10.56
CA ASP A 213 6.66 4.53 -11.96
C ASP A 213 6.68 3.37 -12.96
N LEU A 214 7.52 2.36 -12.76
CA LEU A 214 7.55 1.17 -13.62
C LEU A 214 6.25 0.37 -13.60
N LEU A 215 5.52 0.40 -12.47
CA LEU A 215 4.23 -0.26 -12.31
C LEU A 215 3.06 0.58 -12.83
N ASN A 216 3.27 1.87 -13.07
CA ASN A 216 2.25 2.77 -13.55
C ASN A 216 1.95 2.50 -15.03
N SER A 217 0.67 2.52 -15.41
CA SER A 217 0.23 2.34 -16.79
C SER A 217 0.80 3.40 -17.75
N SER A 218 1.10 4.59 -17.23
CA SER A 218 1.72 5.69 -18.00
C SER A 218 3.16 5.42 -18.42
N SER A 219 3.86 4.46 -17.78
CA SER A 219 5.23 4.06 -18.12
C SER A 219 5.33 3.15 -19.35
N ASP A 220 4.20 2.83 -19.98
CA ASP A 220 4.08 1.91 -21.12
C ASP A 220 4.77 0.55 -20.87
N PRO A 221 4.36 -0.19 -19.82
CA PRO A 221 4.95 -1.48 -19.52
C PRO A 221 4.62 -2.50 -20.63
N PRO A 222 5.54 -3.44 -20.93
CA PRO A 222 5.30 -4.45 -21.95
C PRO A 222 4.07 -5.31 -21.61
N PRO A 223 3.11 -5.49 -22.53
CA PRO A 223 1.84 -6.17 -22.26
C PRO A 223 1.98 -7.71 -22.27
N TYR A 224 3.03 -8.25 -21.65
CA TYR A 224 3.32 -9.70 -21.63
C TYR A 224 2.26 -10.52 -20.90
N GLY A 225 1.54 -9.93 -19.95
CA GLY A 225 0.40 -10.58 -19.28
C GLY A 225 -0.76 -10.85 -20.23
N VAL A 226 -0.87 -10.05 -21.29
CA VAL A 226 -1.93 -10.14 -22.31
C VAL A 226 -1.44 -10.88 -23.57
N PHE A 227 -0.23 -10.59 -24.00
CA PHE A 227 0.41 -11.14 -25.20
C PHE A 227 1.76 -11.78 -24.83
N PRO A 228 1.80 -12.98 -24.25
CA PRO A 228 3.04 -13.62 -23.78
C PRO A 228 4.11 -13.84 -24.84
N TRP A 229 3.72 -13.99 -26.10
CA TRP A 229 4.62 -14.20 -27.24
C TRP A 229 5.54 -12.99 -27.53
N LEU A 230 5.17 -11.77 -27.06
CA LEU A 230 6.01 -10.57 -27.20
C LEU A 230 7.35 -10.68 -26.46
N ARG A 231 7.47 -11.59 -25.49
CA ARG A 231 8.73 -11.85 -24.78
C ARG A 231 9.84 -12.40 -25.68
N TRP A 232 9.45 -13.04 -26.77
CA TRP A 232 10.38 -13.69 -27.71
C TRP A 232 10.78 -12.79 -28.88
N LEU A 233 10.37 -11.52 -28.88
CA LEU A 233 10.83 -10.56 -29.87
C LEU A 233 12.35 -10.39 -29.79
N PRO A 234 13.06 -10.46 -30.96
CA PRO A 234 14.47 -10.12 -31.00
C PRO A 234 14.72 -8.71 -30.44
N ALA A 235 15.83 -8.51 -29.73
CA ALA A 235 16.14 -7.22 -29.08
C ALA A 235 16.12 -6.02 -30.01
N ALA A 236 16.45 -6.22 -31.31
CA ALA A 236 16.40 -5.17 -32.33
C ALA A 236 14.95 -4.73 -32.71
N LEU A 237 13.95 -5.58 -32.42
CA LEU A 237 12.54 -5.34 -32.72
C LEU A 237 11.71 -5.13 -31.45
N ASP A 238 12.33 -5.09 -30.29
CA ASP A 238 11.67 -4.93 -29.00
C ASP A 238 11.46 -3.45 -28.65
N PRO A 239 10.22 -2.93 -28.76
CA PRO A 239 9.95 -1.53 -28.46
C PRO A 239 10.10 -1.18 -26.96
N TRP A 240 10.09 -2.21 -26.08
CA TRP A 240 10.19 -2.04 -24.62
C TRP A 240 11.63 -2.27 -24.08
N ARG A 241 12.63 -2.33 -24.97
CA ARG A 241 14.02 -2.55 -24.56
C ARG A 241 14.49 -1.54 -23.50
N GLY A 242 14.26 -0.26 -23.70
CA GLY A 242 14.64 0.78 -22.75
C GLY A 242 13.91 0.66 -21.41
N TRP A 243 12.64 0.25 -21.42
CA TRP A 243 11.89 -0.05 -20.20
C TRP A 243 12.50 -1.22 -19.44
N LYS A 244 12.84 -2.31 -20.12
CA LYS A 244 13.49 -3.49 -19.51
C LYS A 244 14.84 -3.15 -18.90
N GLU A 245 15.66 -2.33 -19.58
CA GLU A 245 16.97 -1.89 -19.09
C GLU A 245 16.82 -1.10 -17.79
N ARG A 246 15.87 -0.15 -17.72
CA ARG A 246 15.56 0.60 -16.48
C ARG A 246 15.09 -0.32 -15.36
N ALA A 247 14.19 -1.26 -15.66
CA ALA A 247 13.67 -2.20 -14.67
C ALA A 247 14.76 -3.12 -14.10
N LEU A 248 15.67 -3.64 -14.95
CA LEU A 248 16.82 -4.44 -14.53
C LEU A 248 17.82 -3.64 -13.69
N GLN A 249 18.06 -2.38 -14.06
CA GLN A 249 18.95 -1.50 -13.28
C GLN A 249 18.36 -1.28 -11.88
N LEU A 250 17.09 -0.94 -11.80
CA LEU A 250 16.41 -0.76 -10.53
C LEU A 250 16.44 -2.04 -9.67
N GLY A 251 16.25 -3.21 -10.29
CA GLY A 251 16.34 -4.49 -9.58
C GLY A 251 17.72 -4.73 -8.96
N ARG A 252 18.81 -4.34 -9.65
CA ARG A 252 20.17 -4.41 -9.11
C ARG A 252 20.36 -3.44 -7.93
N GLU A 253 19.89 -2.20 -8.06
CA GLU A 253 20.02 -1.17 -7.03
C GLU A 253 19.25 -1.54 -5.76
N LYS A 254 18.01 -2.06 -5.91
CA LYS A 254 17.21 -2.55 -4.76
C LYS A 254 17.90 -3.74 -4.07
N ARG A 255 18.43 -4.68 -4.85
CA ARG A 255 19.17 -5.82 -4.30
C ARG A 255 20.42 -5.38 -3.53
N ASP A 256 21.16 -4.43 -4.09
CA ASP A 256 22.34 -3.85 -3.44
C ASP A 256 21.98 -3.14 -2.13
N LEU A 257 20.91 -2.33 -2.13
CA LEU A 257 20.42 -1.65 -0.94
C LEU A 257 20.01 -2.64 0.16
N TYR A 258 19.14 -3.61 -0.16
CA TYR A 258 18.64 -4.56 0.84
C TYR A 258 19.71 -5.53 1.32
N GLY A 259 20.61 -5.96 0.41
CA GLY A 259 21.74 -6.80 0.74
C GLY A 259 22.75 -6.09 1.63
N SER A 260 23.04 -4.81 1.36
CA SER A 260 23.93 -4.00 2.19
C SER A 260 23.38 -3.82 3.60
N LEU A 261 22.10 -3.42 3.74
CA LEU A 261 21.42 -3.29 5.04
C LEU A 261 21.41 -4.62 5.82
N PHE A 262 21.08 -5.71 5.14
CA PHE A 262 21.04 -7.04 5.76
C PHE A 262 22.43 -7.49 6.23
N ASN A 263 23.47 -7.27 5.42
CA ASN A 263 24.84 -7.66 5.75
C ASN A 263 25.39 -6.87 6.94
N VAL A 264 25.16 -5.56 6.98
CA VAL A 264 25.54 -4.72 8.14
C VAL A 264 24.86 -5.26 9.40
N ALA A 265 23.53 -5.46 9.37
CA ALA A 265 22.80 -6.00 10.52
C ALA A 265 23.31 -7.39 10.94
N ARG A 266 23.50 -8.32 9.98
CA ARG A 266 24.01 -9.70 10.25
C ARG A 266 25.39 -9.67 10.91
N ASP A 267 26.30 -8.85 10.40
CA ASP A 267 27.69 -8.83 10.89
C ASP A 267 27.74 -8.27 12.32
N GLU A 268 26.94 -7.25 12.65
CA GLU A 268 26.81 -6.74 14.02
C GLU A 268 26.11 -7.73 14.97
N ILE A 269 25.09 -8.47 14.48
CA ILE A 269 24.47 -9.53 15.26
C ILE A 269 25.49 -10.62 15.61
N ARG A 270 26.37 -11.00 14.68
CA ARG A 270 27.46 -11.98 14.93
C ARG A 270 28.48 -11.47 15.94
N LEU A 271 28.71 -10.18 15.98
CA LEU A 271 29.57 -9.54 16.99
C LEU A 271 28.87 -9.36 18.35
N GLY A 272 27.59 -9.70 18.46
CA GLY A 272 26.79 -9.55 19.68
C GLY A 272 26.36 -8.11 19.99
N GLN A 273 26.50 -7.19 19.01
CA GLN A 273 26.20 -5.77 19.14
C GLN A 273 24.72 -5.45 18.88
N ARG A 274 24.02 -6.28 18.09
CA ARG A 274 22.58 -6.15 17.80
C ARG A 274 21.82 -7.44 18.11
N ARG A 275 20.59 -7.35 18.67
CA ARG A 275 19.77 -8.51 19.00
C ARG A 275 18.26 -8.29 18.80
N ASP A 276 17.80 -7.06 18.79
CA ASP A 276 16.37 -6.72 18.86
C ASP A 276 15.85 -6.15 17.54
N CYS A 277 15.95 -6.92 16.43
CA CYS A 277 15.45 -6.54 15.13
C CYS A 277 14.97 -7.77 14.34
N PHE A 278 14.21 -7.54 13.26
CA PHE A 278 13.69 -8.61 12.40
C PHE A 278 14.79 -9.49 11.81
N VAL A 279 15.92 -8.91 11.38
CA VAL A 279 17.05 -9.68 10.83
C VAL A 279 17.61 -10.66 11.86
N ALA A 280 17.69 -10.27 13.14
CA ALA A 280 18.11 -11.18 14.20
C ALA A 280 17.12 -12.33 14.39
N ASP A 281 15.82 -12.05 14.40
CA ASP A 281 14.78 -13.06 14.58
C ASP A 281 14.77 -14.06 13.41
N VAL A 282 14.83 -13.58 12.16
CA VAL A 282 14.80 -14.47 10.99
C VAL A 282 16.07 -15.32 10.86
N LEU A 283 17.23 -14.80 11.24
CA LEU A 283 18.48 -15.56 11.27
C LEU A 283 18.40 -16.68 12.32
N ALA A 284 17.92 -16.38 13.53
CA ALA A 284 17.76 -17.36 14.61
C ALA A 284 16.72 -18.45 14.26
N GLU A 285 15.55 -18.03 13.70
CA GLU A 285 14.54 -18.98 13.21
C GLU A 285 15.10 -19.90 12.13
N ASN A 286 15.88 -19.34 11.21
CA ASN A 286 16.46 -20.08 10.10
C ASN A 286 17.52 -21.09 10.57
N GLU A 287 18.36 -20.72 11.52
CA GLU A 287 19.34 -21.62 12.12
C GLU A 287 18.67 -22.82 12.83
N LEU A 288 17.63 -22.56 13.60
CA LEU A 288 16.82 -23.60 14.25
C LEU A 288 16.14 -24.52 13.21
N ALA A 289 15.62 -23.96 12.12
CA ALA A 289 15.01 -24.74 11.06
C ALA A 289 16.03 -25.69 10.40
N VAL A 290 17.25 -25.24 10.15
CA VAL A 290 18.35 -26.08 9.61
C VAL A 290 18.69 -27.21 10.58
N LEU A 291 18.84 -26.91 11.87
CA LEU A 291 19.15 -27.91 12.90
C LEU A 291 18.05 -28.98 13.03
N ASP A 292 16.80 -28.57 12.89
CA ASP A 292 15.63 -29.46 12.94
C ASP A 292 15.36 -30.21 11.62
N GLY A 293 16.15 -30.00 10.57
CA GLY A 293 15.90 -30.57 9.23
C GLY A 293 14.62 -30.07 8.57
N LYS A 294 14.11 -28.89 8.97
CA LYS A 294 12.94 -28.24 8.41
C LYS A 294 13.32 -27.37 7.21
N PRO A 295 12.36 -27.00 6.34
CA PRO A 295 12.62 -26.06 5.25
C PRO A 295 13.14 -24.73 5.80
N ALA A 296 14.36 -24.35 5.43
CA ALA A 296 15.02 -23.12 5.78
C ALA A 296 14.87 -22.07 4.66
N TYR A 297 15.08 -20.79 5.01
CA TYR A 297 15.19 -19.72 4.02
C TYR A 297 16.58 -19.71 3.41
N THR A 298 16.66 -19.35 2.13
CA THR A 298 17.94 -18.93 1.52
C THR A 298 18.29 -17.51 2.00
N GLU A 299 19.55 -17.12 1.86
CA GLU A 299 19.98 -15.76 2.22
C GLU A 299 19.20 -14.70 1.40
N ASP A 300 19.01 -14.93 0.08
CA ASP A 300 18.21 -14.05 -0.77
C ASP A 300 16.75 -13.92 -0.31
N GLU A 301 16.16 -15.00 0.22
CA GLU A 301 14.81 -14.96 0.77
C GLU A 301 14.74 -14.11 2.05
N MET A 302 15.74 -14.21 2.93
CA MET A 302 15.80 -13.40 4.16
C MET A 302 16.04 -11.91 3.83
N ILE A 303 16.95 -11.59 2.92
CA ILE A 303 17.20 -10.24 2.42
C ILE A 303 15.91 -9.64 1.85
N THR A 304 15.19 -10.40 1.02
CA THR A 304 13.95 -9.92 0.39
C THR A 304 12.83 -9.73 1.41
N LEU A 305 12.72 -10.62 2.42
CA LEU A 305 11.73 -10.46 3.49
C LEU A 305 11.95 -9.18 4.30
N ALA A 306 13.21 -8.88 4.64
CA ALA A 306 13.55 -7.64 5.33
C ALA A 306 13.27 -6.40 4.45
N GLY A 307 13.61 -6.47 3.15
CA GLY A 307 13.29 -5.42 2.17
C GLY A 307 11.79 -5.15 2.02
N VAL A 308 10.96 -6.21 2.01
CA VAL A 308 9.49 -6.10 1.93
C VAL A 308 8.91 -5.37 3.14
N LEU A 309 9.48 -5.57 4.34
CA LEU A 309 9.04 -4.83 5.53
C LEU A 309 9.39 -3.34 5.42
N LEU A 310 10.56 -3.02 4.86
CA LEU A 310 10.94 -1.63 4.59
C LEU A 310 9.99 -0.98 3.57
N GLU A 311 9.71 -1.65 2.44
CA GLU A 311 8.77 -1.16 1.42
C GLU A 311 7.36 -0.95 1.97
N GLY A 312 6.86 -1.90 2.76
CA GLY A 312 5.50 -1.83 3.29
C GLY A 312 5.30 -0.77 4.37
N GLY A 313 6.33 -0.47 5.16
CA GLY A 313 6.21 0.38 6.35
C GLY A 313 6.65 1.83 6.14
N ALA A 314 7.59 2.10 5.24
CA ALA A 314 8.14 3.44 5.09
C ALA A 314 7.20 4.37 4.31
N ASP A 315 6.89 4.11 3.05
CA ASP A 315 6.10 5.02 2.21
C ASP A 315 4.68 5.26 2.73
N THR A 316 3.97 4.18 3.06
CA THR A 316 2.55 4.27 3.37
C THR A 316 2.26 5.11 4.60
N THR A 317 3.10 5.02 5.62
CA THR A 317 2.96 5.78 6.87
C THR A 317 3.26 7.25 6.66
N ALA A 318 4.35 7.58 5.95
CA ALA A 318 4.71 8.96 5.62
C ALA A 318 3.60 9.66 4.83
N LEU A 319 3.11 9.03 3.75
CA LEU A 319 2.06 9.59 2.90
C LEU A 319 0.70 9.73 3.61
N THR A 320 0.41 8.84 4.59
CA THR A 320 -0.79 8.97 5.42
C THR A 320 -0.66 10.18 6.34
N PHE A 321 0.50 10.37 6.97
CA PHE A 321 0.73 11.52 7.84
C PHE A 321 0.76 12.85 7.07
N GLU A 322 1.33 12.87 5.87
CA GLU A 322 1.29 14.03 4.98
C GLU A 322 -0.15 14.41 4.59
N THR A 323 -0.94 13.40 4.20
CA THR A 323 -2.37 13.59 3.89
C THR A 323 -3.17 14.05 5.10
N PHE A 324 -2.88 13.51 6.29
CA PHE A 324 -3.47 13.92 7.56
C PHE A 324 -3.14 15.39 7.85
N SER A 325 -1.87 15.80 7.72
CA SER A 325 -1.43 17.18 7.97
C SER A 325 -2.09 18.16 7.00
N LEU A 326 -2.19 17.78 5.71
CA LEU A 326 -2.91 18.56 4.71
C LEU A 326 -4.41 18.73 5.07
N ALA A 327 -5.04 17.67 5.57
CA ALA A 327 -6.43 17.73 6.02
C ALA A 327 -6.60 18.62 7.26
N MET A 328 -5.66 18.59 8.21
CA MET A 328 -5.67 19.48 9.38
C MET A 328 -5.49 20.95 8.99
N ALA A 329 -4.59 21.24 8.05
CA ALA A 329 -4.41 22.60 7.52
C ALA A 329 -5.68 23.13 6.83
N ALA A 330 -6.43 22.26 6.15
CA ALA A 330 -7.67 22.61 5.46
C ALA A 330 -8.88 22.72 6.42
N HIS A 331 -8.82 22.09 7.60
CA HIS A 331 -9.92 22.04 8.58
C HIS A 331 -9.43 22.45 9.98
N PRO A 332 -9.12 23.75 10.20
CA PRO A 332 -8.54 24.21 11.46
C PRO A 332 -9.47 24.07 12.69
N ASP A 333 -10.76 23.92 12.49
CA ASP A 333 -11.73 23.58 13.54
C ASP A 333 -11.59 22.12 14.00
N VAL A 334 -11.42 21.19 13.08
CA VAL A 334 -11.14 19.78 13.37
C VAL A 334 -9.78 19.65 14.08
N MET A 335 -8.75 20.34 13.57
CA MET A 335 -7.42 20.36 14.20
C MET A 335 -7.50 20.84 15.65
N ARG A 336 -8.15 21.97 15.90
CA ARG A 336 -8.30 22.54 17.24
C ARG A 336 -8.97 21.57 18.21
N ARG A 337 -10.04 20.92 17.76
CA ARG A 337 -10.74 19.92 18.59
C ARG A 337 -9.85 18.70 18.91
N ALA A 338 -9.03 18.23 17.97
CA ALA A 338 -8.06 17.17 18.23
C ALA A 338 -6.99 17.64 19.23
N GLN A 339 -6.52 18.89 19.12
CA GLN A 339 -5.57 19.48 20.06
C GLN A 339 -6.16 19.61 21.46
N GLU A 340 -7.44 20.03 21.60
CA GLU A 340 -8.14 20.10 22.88
C GLU A 340 -8.26 18.74 23.56
N GLU A 341 -8.48 17.67 22.78
CA GLU A 341 -8.49 16.29 23.30
C GLU A 341 -7.10 15.89 23.81
N ILE A 342 -6.04 16.17 23.03
CA ILE A 342 -4.65 15.87 23.39
C ILE A 342 -4.22 16.67 24.64
N ASP A 343 -4.49 17.97 24.66
CA ASP A 343 -4.14 18.85 25.78
C ASP A 343 -4.87 18.44 27.09
N ARG A 344 -6.09 17.94 26.97
CA ARG A 344 -6.85 17.41 28.14
C ARG A 344 -6.18 16.15 28.72
N VAL A 345 -5.57 15.31 27.89
CA VAL A 345 -4.94 14.05 28.33
C VAL A 345 -3.52 14.28 28.82
N TYR A 346 -2.73 15.07 28.09
CA TYR A 346 -1.28 15.21 28.34
C TYR A 346 -0.87 16.56 28.93
N GLY A 347 -1.74 17.59 28.85
CA GLY A 347 -1.42 18.92 29.37
C GLY A 347 -0.14 19.50 28.76
N GLY A 348 0.81 19.87 29.62
CA GLY A 348 2.11 20.40 29.22
C GLY A 348 3.14 19.35 28.84
N GLU A 349 2.87 18.06 29.04
CA GLU A 349 3.81 16.97 28.77
C GLU A 349 3.67 16.48 27.32
N MET A 350 4.79 16.13 26.68
CA MET A 350 4.76 15.53 25.35
C MET A 350 4.18 14.11 25.43
N PRO A 351 3.22 13.72 24.56
CA PRO A 351 2.70 12.36 24.49
C PRO A 351 3.81 11.31 24.31
N GLN A 352 4.03 10.45 25.33
CA GLN A 352 5.04 9.39 25.26
C GLN A 352 4.44 8.02 24.85
N SER A 353 3.17 7.79 25.17
CA SER A 353 2.43 6.63 24.67
C SER A 353 1.00 7.08 24.39
N ALA A 354 0.60 7.07 23.13
CA ALA A 354 -0.78 7.41 22.79
C ALA A 354 -1.67 6.16 22.84
N ASP A 355 -2.78 6.24 23.57
CA ASP A 355 -3.82 5.21 23.61
C ASP A 355 -5.05 5.71 22.84
N ALA A 356 -5.49 4.93 21.86
CA ALA A 356 -6.68 5.21 21.05
C ALA A 356 -7.97 5.36 21.90
N LYS A 357 -8.01 4.78 23.11
CA LYS A 357 -9.14 4.92 24.03
C LYS A 357 -9.17 6.29 24.71
N GLU A 358 -8.03 6.91 24.89
CA GLU A 358 -7.90 8.25 25.50
C GLU A 358 -8.02 9.35 24.47
N LEU A 359 -7.75 9.04 23.18
CA LEU A 359 -7.75 9.96 22.05
C LEU A 359 -8.73 9.50 20.94
N PRO A 360 -10.02 9.27 21.24
CA PRO A 360 -10.99 8.76 20.28
C PRO A 360 -11.23 9.71 19.10
N PHE A 361 -11.18 11.03 19.29
CA PHE A 361 -11.37 11.98 18.21
C PHE A 361 -10.14 12.04 17.29
N LEU A 362 -8.94 12.04 17.85
CA LEU A 362 -7.72 11.95 17.04
C LEU A 362 -7.68 10.65 16.22
N MET A 363 -8.08 9.54 16.82
CA MET A 363 -8.18 8.26 16.07
C MET A 363 -9.24 8.33 14.98
N ALA A 364 -10.36 8.99 15.20
CA ALA A 364 -11.37 9.26 14.20
C ALA A 364 -10.83 10.10 13.03
N CYS A 365 -9.99 11.11 13.31
CA CYS A 365 -9.30 11.89 12.27
C CYS A 365 -8.36 11.03 11.42
N ILE A 366 -7.63 10.09 12.03
CA ILE A 366 -6.73 9.16 11.30
C ILE A 366 -7.55 8.24 10.39
N PHE A 367 -8.63 7.63 10.88
CA PHE A 367 -9.49 6.77 10.06
C PHE A 367 -10.18 7.56 8.94
N GLU A 368 -10.64 8.77 9.22
CA GLU A 368 -11.24 9.62 8.19
C GLU A 368 -10.23 10.02 7.11
N THR A 369 -8.97 10.26 7.47
CA THR A 369 -7.89 10.51 6.50
C THR A 369 -7.74 9.33 5.55
N MET A 370 -7.67 8.10 6.08
CA MET A 370 -7.54 6.88 5.28
C MET A 370 -8.78 6.59 4.43
N ARG A 371 -9.98 6.96 4.91
CA ARG A 371 -11.21 6.87 4.14
C ARG A 371 -11.26 7.92 3.02
N PHE A 372 -11.00 9.17 3.37
CA PHE A 372 -11.12 10.32 2.48
C PHE A 372 -10.12 10.29 1.34
N ARG A 373 -8.86 9.87 1.63
CA ARG A 373 -7.77 9.78 0.64
C ARG A 373 -6.94 8.51 0.88
N PRO A 374 -7.46 7.34 0.48
CA PRO A 374 -6.74 6.08 0.66
C PRO A 374 -5.48 6.05 -0.21
N GLN A 375 -4.32 5.71 0.36
CA GLN A 375 -3.05 5.65 -0.36
C GLN A 375 -3.08 4.59 -1.48
N PHE A 376 -3.75 3.45 -1.27
CA PHE A 376 -3.96 2.42 -2.28
C PHE A 376 -5.43 2.39 -2.75
N PRO A 377 -5.85 3.27 -3.68
CA PRO A 377 -7.26 3.37 -4.07
C PRO A 377 -7.77 2.16 -4.86
N THR A 378 -6.88 1.35 -5.46
CA THR A 378 -7.23 0.15 -6.22
C THR A 378 -6.78 -1.16 -5.59
N SER A 379 -6.21 -1.14 -4.38
CA SER A 379 -5.55 -2.26 -3.71
C SER A 379 -4.41 -2.90 -4.54
N ILE A 380 -3.62 -3.79 -3.93
CA ILE A 380 -2.71 -4.68 -4.66
C ILE A 380 -3.56 -5.80 -5.27
N PRO A 381 -3.52 -6.03 -6.60
CA PRO A 381 -4.39 -6.99 -7.26
C PRO A 381 -4.25 -8.42 -6.74
N HIS A 382 -5.38 -9.12 -6.64
CA HIS A 382 -5.47 -10.56 -6.38
C HIS A 382 -5.66 -11.33 -7.69
N ALA A 383 -5.54 -12.67 -7.63
CA ALA A 383 -5.95 -13.54 -8.72
C ALA A 383 -6.68 -14.78 -8.19
N THR A 384 -7.46 -15.42 -9.07
CA THR A 384 -8.16 -16.65 -8.73
C THR A 384 -7.29 -17.87 -8.97
N THR A 385 -7.26 -18.80 -7.98
CA THR A 385 -6.52 -20.08 -8.07
C THR A 385 -7.25 -21.15 -8.87
N LYS A 386 -8.58 -21.04 -9.02
CA LYS A 386 -9.46 -21.96 -9.74
C LYS A 386 -10.71 -21.25 -10.23
N ASP A 387 -11.48 -21.93 -11.09
CA ASP A 387 -12.79 -21.44 -11.54
C ASP A 387 -13.76 -21.31 -10.34
N ASP A 388 -14.58 -20.27 -10.36
CA ASP A 388 -15.65 -20.02 -9.39
C ASP A 388 -16.89 -19.44 -10.06
N THR A 389 -18.00 -19.43 -9.34
CA THR A 389 -19.24 -18.79 -9.75
C THR A 389 -19.73 -17.88 -8.63
N TYR A 390 -20.02 -16.62 -8.95
CA TYR A 390 -20.55 -15.65 -8.00
C TYR A 390 -21.75 -14.90 -8.59
N ARG A 391 -22.87 -14.91 -7.89
CA ARG A 391 -24.13 -14.26 -8.33
C ARG A 391 -24.53 -14.63 -9.76
N GLY A 392 -24.31 -15.89 -10.17
CA GLY A 392 -24.62 -16.39 -11.51
C GLY A 392 -23.61 -16.05 -12.60
N TYR A 393 -22.53 -15.35 -12.28
CA TYR A 393 -21.41 -15.07 -13.18
C TYR A 393 -20.29 -16.08 -13.00
N SER A 394 -19.67 -16.48 -14.12
CA SER A 394 -18.48 -17.33 -14.12
C SER A 394 -17.22 -16.48 -13.94
N ILE A 395 -16.41 -16.85 -12.98
CA ILE A 395 -15.10 -16.22 -12.72
C ILE A 395 -14.03 -17.29 -12.96
N PRO A 396 -13.38 -17.30 -14.13
CA PRO A 396 -12.37 -18.31 -14.45
C PRO A 396 -11.11 -18.19 -13.60
N LYS A 397 -10.38 -19.32 -13.46
CA LYS A 397 -9.03 -19.36 -12.92
C LYS A 397 -8.13 -18.32 -13.62
N GLY A 398 -7.25 -17.66 -12.85
CA GLY A 398 -6.33 -16.64 -13.36
C GLY A 398 -6.99 -15.27 -13.61
N THR A 399 -8.28 -15.10 -13.25
CA THR A 399 -8.91 -13.78 -13.28
C THR A 399 -8.21 -12.88 -12.25
N THR A 400 -7.71 -11.73 -12.69
CA THR A 400 -7.24 -10.66 -11.80
C THR A 400 -8.44 -10.08 -11.07
N VAL A 401 -8.34 -9.92 -9.76
CA VAL A 401 -9.41 -9.36 -8.90
C VAL A 401 -8.87 -8.16 -8.15
N MET A 402 -9.50 -7.02 -8.34
CA MET A 402 -9.09 -5.75 -7.76
C MET A 402 -10.22 -5.20 -6.87
N MET A 403 -9.87 -4.76 -5.69
CA MET A 403 -10.76 -4.05 -4.79
C MET A 403 -10.64 -2.55 -5.07
N ASN A 404 -11.71 -1.90 -5.47
CA ASN A 404 -11.74 -0.44 -5.60
C ASN A 404 -11.97 0.19 -4.22
N VAL A 405 -10.88 0.39 -3.48
CA VAL A 405 -10.89 0.97 -2.12
C VAL A 405 -11.51 2.35 -2.11
N TRP A 406 -11.23 3.16 -3.14
CA TRP A 406 -11.86 4.47 -3.32
C TRP A 406 -13.38 4.35 -3.35
N ALA A 407 -13.93 3.49 -4.22
CA ALA A 407 -15.37 3.32 -4.34
C ALA A 407 -16.02 2.77 -3.06
N LEU A 408 -15.33 1.87 -2.34
CA LEU A 408 -15.78 1.36 -1.05
C LEU A 408 -15.87 2.47 0.01
N HIS A 409 -14.90 3.38 0.05
CA HIS A 409 -14.84 4.49 1.00
C HIS A 409 -15.72 5.68 0.59
N HIS A 410 -16.14 5.75 -0.69
CA HIS A 410 -16.95 6.83 -1.23
C HIS A 410 -18.34 6.36 -1.68
N ASP A 411 -18.79 5.21 -1.20
CA ASP A 411 -20.15 4.70 -1.49
C ASP A 411 -21.19 5.53 -0.72
N PRO A 412 -22.07 6.29 -1.41
CA PRO A 412 -23.09 7.10 -0.74
C PRO A 412 -24.18 6.25 -0.04
N ALA A 413 -24.27 4.95 -0.37
CA ALA A 413 -25.12 4.04 0.38
C ALA A 413 -24.56 3.70 1.76
N GLU A 414 -23.23 3.77 1.93
CA GLU A 414 -22.54 3.46 3.18
C GLU A 414 -22.19 4.73 3.97
N TYR A 415 -21.70 5.78 3.30
CA TYR A 415 -21.23 7.00 3.94
C TYR A 415 -22.13 8.19 3.60
N GLU A 416 -22.51 8.94 4.61
CA GLU A 416 -23.18 10.21 4.45
C GLU A 416 -22.16 11.25 3.99
N ASP A 417 -22.47 12.00 2.93
CA ASP A 417 -21.55 12.97 2.32
C ASP A 417 -20.10 12.43 2.19
N PRO A 418 -19.87 11.42 1.34
CA PRO A 418 -18.59 10.74 1.27
C PRO A 418 -17.46 11.61 0.72
N GLY A 419 -17.80 12.73 0.07
CA GLY A 419 -16.86 13.71 -0.47
C GLY A 419 -16.26 14.65 0.58
N SER A 420 -16.83 14.73 1.78
CA SER A 420 -16.40 15.62 2.87
C SER A 420 -15.53 14.90 3.89
N PHE A 421 -14.63 15.66 4.51
CA PHE A 421 -13.80 15.20 5.64
C PHE A 421 -14.55 15.43 6.95
N VAL A 422 -15.09 14.35 7.54
CA VAL A 422 -15.96 14.39 8.73
C VAL A 422 -15.56 13.31 9.72
N PRO A 423 -14.58 13.55 10.62
CA PRO A 423 -14.13 12.56 11.60
C PRO A 423 -15.23 12.05 12.55
N GLU A 424 -16.23 12.87 12.85
CA GLU A 424 -17.34 12.54 13.75
C GLU A 424 -18.11 11.29 13.35
N ARG A 425 -18.03 10.88 12.07
CA ARG A 425 -18.66 9.65 11.62
C ARG A 425 -18.13 8.42 12.37
N TYR A 426 -16.85 8.41 12.74
CA TYR A 426 -16.22 7.33 13.50
C TYR A 426 -16.51 7.39 15.01
N LEU A 427 -16.96 8.54 15.53
CA LEU A 427 -17.46 8.64 16.90
C LEU A 427 -18.91 8.10 17.02
N ARG A 428 -19.70 8.17 15.94
CA ARG A 428 -21.07 7.67 15.90
C ARG A 428 -21.14 6.15 15.83
N ASN A 429 -20.29 5.56 15.00
CA ASN A 429 -20.07 4.11 14.96
C ASN A 429 -18.65 3.80 14.46
N ARG A 430 -18.09 2.66 14.86
CA ARG A 430 -16.72 2.25 14.57
C ARG A 430 -16.38 2.11 13.08
N PHE A 431 -17.37 1.99 12.20
CA PHE A 431 -17.16 1.83 10.75
C PHE A 431 -17.24 3.16 10.00
N GLY A 432 -17.66 4.24 10.67
CA GLY A 432 -17.89 5.55 10.05
C GLY A 432 -19.05 5.57 9.06
N THR A 433 -19.86 4.50 8.99
CA THR A 433 -20.99 4.35 8.05
C THR A 433 -22.29 4.95 8.60
N ARG A 434 -23.34 4.99 7.80
CA ARG A 434 -24.68 5.44 8.21
C ARG A 434 -25.21 4.58 9.36
N HIS A 435 -25.95 5.17 10.31
CA HIS A 435 -26.51 4.48 11.47
C HIS A 435 -27.50 3.37 11.10
N ASP A 436 -28.28 3.55 10.04
CA ASP A 436 -29.28 2.61 9.55
C ASP A 436 -28.68 1.32 8.96
N HIS A 437 -27.35 1.32 8.68
CA HIS A 437 -26.62 0.16 8.21
C HIS A 437 -25.86 -0.60 9.31
N VAL A 438 -25.91 -0.13 10.55
CA VAL A 438 -25.38 -0.86 11.70
C VAL A 438 -26.40 -1.92 12.09
N GLU A 439 -26.16 -3.19 11.78
CA GLU A 439 -26.99 -4.29 12.25
C GLU A 439 -27.00 -4.30 13.78
N SER A 440 -28.13 -3.84 14.35
CA SER A 440 -28.37 -3.90 15.78
C SER A 440 -28.38 -5.36 16.21
N GLY A 441 -27.41 -5.78 16.98
CA GLY A 441 -27.41 -7.06 17.67
C GLY A 441 -26.31 -8.06 17.32
N GLN A 442 -25.25 -7.66 16.62
CA GLN A 442 -24.09 -8.55 16.49
C GLN A 442 -23.11 -8.27 17.63
N ASP A 443 -23.10 -9.23 18.54
CA ASP A 443 -22.25 -9.32 19.70
C ASP A 443 -20.77 -9.06 19.33
N ASP A 444 -20.10 -8.21 20.09
CA ASP A 444 -18.65 -7.93 20.03
C ASP A 444 -17.75 -9.18 20.21
N ALA A 445 -18.37 -10.32 20.51
CA ALA A 445 -17.70 -11.57 20.88
C ALA A 445 -17.12 -12.37 19.70
N LYS A 446 -17.41 -12.03 18.42
CA LYS A 446 -16.83 -12.74 17.27
C LYS A 446 -16.33 -11.77 16.17
N PRO A 447 -15.11 -11.23 16.30
CA PRO A 447 -14.54 -10.33 15.30
C PRO A 447 -14.08 -11.02 14.02
N GLN A 448 -14.53 -12.21 13.71
CA GLN A 448 -13.96 -13.00 12.63
C GLN A 448 -15.03 -13.40 11.59
N GLN A 449 -14.72 -13.14 10.34
CA GLN A 449 -15.40 -13.60 9.13
C GLN A 449 -16.61 -12.78 8.66
N GLY A 450 -16.35 -11.82 7.78
CA GLY A 450 -17.34 -11.26 6.86
C GLY A 450 -18.04 -10.00 7.31
N PHE A 451 -17.53 -9.29 8.30
CA PHE A 451 -18.09 -8.03 8.78
C PHE A 451 -17.53 -6.82 8.01
N ARG A 452 -18.28 -5.72 8.04
CA ARG A 452 -17.78 -4.41 7.63
C ARG A 452 -16.51 -4.06 8.38
N ARG A 453 -15.63 -3.30 7.73
CA ARG A 453 -14.36 -2.84 8.32
C ARG A 453 -14.47 -1.37 8.64
N ASP A 454 -13.75 -0.94 9.66
CA ASP A 454 -13.51 0.46 9.99
C ASP A 454 -12.76 1.20 8.86
N THR A 455 -11.90 0.49 8.15
CA THR A 455 -11.25 1.00 6.93
C THR A 455 -10.90 -0.13 5.96
N TRP A 456 -10.93 0.16 4.67
CA TRP A 456 -10.49 -0.73 3.59
C TRP A 456 -9.04 -0.48 3.16
N ALA A 457 -8.37 0.53 3.74
CA ALA A 457 -6.99 0.91 3.42
C ALA A 457 -5.99 -0.23 3.64
N PHE A 458 -6.23 -1.11 4.62
CA PHE A 458 -5.38 -2.27 4.91
C PHE A 458 -5.75 -3.53 4.14
N GLY A 459 -6.62 -3.44 3.12
CA GLY A 459 -7.00 -4.58 2.30
C GLY A 459 -7.96 -5.55 3.00
N ALA A 460 -8.11 -6.76 2.42
CA ALA A 460 -9.05 -7.77 2.88
C ALA A 460 -8.52 -9.20 2.68
N GLY A 461 -9.19 -10.17 3.30
CA GLY A 461 -8.90 -11.59 3.17
C GLY A 461 -7.53 -11.98 3.71
N ARG A 462 -6.99 -13.05 3.13
CA ARG A 462 -5.70 -13.62 3.56
C ARG A 462 -4.50 -12.72 3.25
N ARG A 463 -4.67 -11.72 2.37
CA ARG A 463 -3.67 -10.75 1.94
C ARG A 463 -3.81 -9.38 2.64
N ALA A 464 -4.70 -9.27 3.64
CA ALA A 464 -4.79 -8.05 4.45
C ALA A 464 -3.42 -7.68 5.03
N CYS A 465 -3.19 -6.38 5.19
CA CYS A 465 -1.90 -5.85 5.67
C CYS A 465 -1.49 -6.48 7.02
N PRO A 466 -0.29 -7.08 7.12
CA PRO A 466 0.20 -7.62 8.39
C PRO A 466 0.59 -6.54 9.38
N GLY A 467 1.02 -5.37 8.86
CA GLY A 467 1.50 -4.24 9.64
C GLY A 467 0.43 -3.29 10.15
N ARG A 468 -0.87 -3.62 10.02
CA ARG A 468 -1.97 -2.72 10.38
C ARG A 468 -1.80 -2.13 11.79
N ARG A 469 -1.64 -2.99 12.80
CA ARG A 469 -1.51 -2.55 14.20
C ARG A 469 -0.27 -1.69 14.43
N PHE A 470 0.83 -2.06 13.79
CA PHE A 470 2.08 -1.29 13.84
C PHE A 470 1.89 0.10 13.23
N ALA A 471 1.27 0.18 12.05
CA ALA A 471 0.98 1.45 11.37
C ALA A 471 0.00 2.34 12.16
N GLU A 472 -1.08 1.77 12.71
CA GLU A 472 -2.04 2.50 13.56
C GLU A 472 -1.35 3.09 14.79
N ASN A 473 -0.48 2.33 15.47
CA ASN A 473 0.29 2.82 16.61
C ASN A 473 1.28 3.93 16.21
N THR A 474 1.97 3.77 15.07
CA THR A 474 2.91 4.78 14.56
C THR A 474 2.18 6.08 14.24
N LEU A 475 1.06 6.00 13.52
CA LEU A 475 0.25 7.16 13.14
C LEU A 475 -0.32 7.87 14.38
N LEU A 476 -0.88 7.11 15.32
CA LEU A 476 -1.43 7.69 16.54
C LEU A 476 -0.36 8.40 17.37
N THR A 477 0.80 7.76 17.55
CA THR A 477 1.94 8.36 18.26
C THR A 477 2.40 9.65 17.60
N LEU A 478 2.62 9.59 16.29
CA LEU A 478 3.13 10.73 15.53
C LEU A 478 2.14 11.89 15.48
N THR A 479 0.86 11.61 15.16
CA THR A 479 -0.18 12.65 15.08
C THR A 479 -0.45 13.29 16.44
N ALA A 480 -0.44 12.51 17.54
CA ALA A 480 -0.58 13.04 18.88
C ALA A 480 0.57 14.00 19.24
N LYS A 481 1.83 13.60 18.99
CA LYS A 481 3.00 14.46 19.23
C LYS A 481 2.98 15.72 18.36
N ALA A 482 2.68 15.56 17.05
CA ALA A 482 2.65 16.67 16.12
C ALA A 482 1.58 17.71 16.47
N LEU A 483 0.34 17.30 16.74
CA LEU A 483 -0.74 18.24 17.10
C LEU A 483 -0.61 18.79 18.53
N TRP A 484 0.05 18.05 19.44
CA TRP A 484 0.42 18.60 20.74
C TRP A 484 1.42 19.75 20.57
N ALA A 485 2.41 19.60 19.68
CA ALA A 485 3.51 20.53 19.51
C ALA A 485 3.19 21.72 18.60
N PHE A 486 2.38 21.50 17.54
CA PHE A 486 2.25 22.45 16.44
C PHE A 486 0.80 22.72 16.04
N ASP A 487 0.58 23.93 15.51
CA ASP A 487 -0.49 24.22 14.58
C ASP A 487 -0.03 23.89 13.16
N VAL A 488 -0.88 23.24 12.38
CA VAL A 488 -0.62 22.97 10.97
C VAL A 488 -1.30 24.08 10.16
N VAL A 489 -0.51 24.97 9.59
CA VAL A 489 -0.98 26.21 8.96
C VAL A 489 -0.89 26.11 7.45
N ALA A 490 -1.97 26.38 6.75
CA ALA A 490 -2.00 26.37 5.30
C ALA A 490 -1.11 27.47 4.67
N LEU A 491 -0.29 27.11 3.69
CA LEU A 491 0.48 28.04 2.86
C LEU A 491 -0.30 28.38 1.60
N GLY A 492 -1.39 29.13 1.76
CA GLY A 492 -2.29 29.48 0.66
C GLY A 492 -3.51 28.57 0.55
N GLN A 493 -4.01 28.36 -0.67
CA GLN A 493 -5.18 27.50 -0.90
C GLN A 493 -4.78 26.04 -0.89
N VAL A 494 -5.34 25.24 0.03
CA VAL A 494 -5.14 23.80 0.09
C VAL A 494 -6.04 23.09 -0.91
N ASP A 495 -5.44 22.31 -1.81
CA ASP A 495 -6.18 21.51 -2.80
C ASP A 495 -6.36 20.06 -2.29
N LEU A 496 -7.57 19.77 -1.84
CA LEU A 496 -7.98 18.42 -1.42
C LEU A 496 -8.67 17.62 -2.52
N ASP A 497 -8.86 18.15 -3.73
CA ASP A 497 -9.47 17.38 -4.83
C ASP A 497 -8.53 16.27 -5.28
N ILE A 498 -9.05 15.03 -5.30
CA ILE A 498 -8.29 13.85 -5.71
C ILE A 498 -7.76 13.95 -7.15
N ARG A 499 -8.41 14.74 -8.01
CA ARG A 499 -8.02 14.91 -9.41
C ARG A 499 -6.87 15.89 -9.58
N THR A 500 -6.86 16.97 -8.83
CA THR A 500 -5.93 18.10 -8.99
C THR A 500 -4.86 18.16 -7.91
N GLY A 501 -5.18 17.89 -6.65
CA GLY A 501 -4.28 18.03 -5.50
C GLY A 501 -3.39 16.81 -5.23
N PHE A 502 -3.64 15.65 -5.88
CA PHE A 502 -2.92 14.41 -5.59
C PHE A 502 -2.19 13.86 -6.81
N LYS A 503 -1.00 13.28 -6.59
CA LYS A 503 -0.20 12.58 -7.61
C LYS A 503 -0.99 11.39 -8.17
N ASP A 504 -0.75 11.06 -9.44
CA ASP A 504 -1.29 9.87 -10.08
C ASP A 504 -0.21 8.79 -10.09
N ALA A 505 -0.21 7.98 -9.06
CA ALA A 505 0.77 6.93 -8.86
C ALA A 505 0.11 5.68 -8.23
N LEU A 506 0.87 4.60 -8.07
CA LEU A 506 0.41 3.40 -7.36
C LEU A 506 -0.01 3.75 -5.93
N LEU A 507 0.77 4.60 -5.27
CA LEU A 507 0.46 5.23 -3.98
C LEU A 507 0.04 6.68 -4.23
N ILE A 508 -1.15 7.04 -3.77
CA ILE A 508 -1.63 8.41 -3.84
C ILE A 508 -1.02 9.24 -2.73
N ALA A 509 -0.42 10.35 -3.10
CA ALA A 509 0.17 11.34 -2.22
C ALA A 509 -0.27 12.74 -2.62
N PRO A 510 -0.28 13.73 -1.73
CA PRO A 510 -0.38 15.13 -2.10
C PRO A 510 0.68 15.50 -3.13
N LYS A 511 0.37 16.42 -4.04
CA LYS A 511 1.36 16.93 -5.00
C LYS A 511 2.37 17.85 -4.33
N GLU A 512 1.90 18.62 -3.37
CA GLU A 512 2.68 19.62 -2.65
C GLU A 512 2.27 19.63 -1.17
N CYS A 513 3.24 19.83 -0.28
CA CYS A 513 3.01 20.15 1.12
C CYS A 513 2.65 21.64 1.26
N SER A 514 1.40 21.98 0.94
CA SER A 514 0.90 23.36 1.02
C SER A 514 0.59 23.78 2.47
N PHE A 515 1.45 23.41 3.43
CA PHE A 515 1.29 23.73 4.86
C PHE A 515 2.66 23.82 5.55
N GLU A 516 2.68 24.44 6.73
CA GLU A 516 3.84 24.47 7.61
C GLU A 516 3.42 24.14 9.05
N PHE A 517 4.37 23.69 9.86
CA PHE A 517 4.21 23.42 11.28
C PHE A 517 4.70 24.61 12.09
N VAL A 518 3.79 25.24 12.85
CA VAL A 518 4.08 26.39 13.71
C VAL A 518 3.96 25.95 15.16
N VAL A 519 5.04 26.11 15.95
CA VAL A 519 5.05 25.69 17.37
C VAL A 519 3.98 26.43 18.20
N ARG A 520 3.27 25.69 19.04
CA ARG A 520 2.17 26.20 19.88
C ARG A 520 2.66 26.88 21.17
N GLY A 521 3.80 27.53 21.17
CA GLY A 521 4.36 28.31 22.24
C GLY A 521 5.74 27.87 22.74
N GLU A 522 6.41 28.77 23.47
CA GLU A 522 7.78 28.56 23.95
C GLU A 522 7.88 27.46 25.03
N GLU A 523 6.82 27.24 25.81
CA GLU A 523 6.80 26.15 26.79
C GLU A 523 6.90 24.79 26.11
N LYS A 524 6.15 24.57 25.02
CA LYS A 524 6.20 23.34 24.24
C LYS A 524 7.54 23.18 23.51
N ARG A 525 8.12 24.27 23.01
CA ARG A 525 9.49 24.28 22.45
C ARG A 525 10.49 23.73 23.45
N ALA A 526 10.49 24.24 24.68
CA ALA A 526 11.42 23.81 25.73
C ALA A 526 11.25 22.31 26.07
N VAL A 527 10.03 21.82 26.10
CA VAL A 527 9.75 20.39 26.33
C VAL A 527 10.26 19.54 25.14
N ILE A 528 10.07 20.00 23.90
CA ILE A 528 10.56 19.29 22.70
C ILE A 528 12.07 19.10 22.78
N GLU A 529 12.82 20.16 23.09
CA GLU A 529 14.28 20.11 23.21
C GLU A 529 14.73 19.12 24.30
N GLN A 530 14.08 19.17 25.46
CA GLN A 530 14.39 18.25 26.57
C GLN A 530 14.08 16.78 26.24
N GLU A 531 12.94 16.50 25.62
CA GLU A 531 12.53 15.14 25.27
C GLU A 531 13.38 14.59 24.11
N TRP A 532 13.82 15.45 23.18
CA TRP A 532 14.71 15.08 22.11
C TRP A 532 16.05 14.55 22.62
N GLU A 533 16.65 15.19 23.64
CA GLU A 533 17.88 14.67 24.23
C GLU A 533 17.76 13.26 24.79
N LYS A 534 16.58 12.92 25.33
CA LYS A 534 16.29 11.55 25.81
C LYS A 534 16.11 10.59 24.66
N ALA A 535 15.38 11.00 23.62
CA ALA A 535 15.14 10.22 22.42
C ALA A 535 16.44 9.96 21.65
N ASP A 536 17.30 10.96 21.48
CA ASP A 536 18.59 10.84 20.82
C ASP A 536 19.51 9.83 21.52
N ARG A 537 19.60 9.91 22.86
CA ARG A 537 20.32 8.90 23.68
C ARG A 537 19.75 7.49 23.54
N PHE A 538 18.42 7.34 23.39
CA PHE A 538 17.82 6.04 23.14
C PHE A 538 18.15 5.54 21.74
N LEU A 539 18.07 6.41 20.73
CA LEU A 539 18.30 6.08 19.32
C LEU A 539 19.78 5.83 18.99
N SER A 540 20.72 6.42 19.75
CA SER A 540 22.16 6.21 19.55
C SER A 540 22.60 4.74 19.68
N ARG A 541 21.80 3.88 20.35
CA ARG A 541 22.05 2.44 20.41
C ARG A 541 21.89 1.73 19.05
N PHE A 542 21.27 2.37 18.07
CA PHE A 542 21.09 1.88 16.71
C PHE A 542 22.14 2.46 15.74
N GLU A 543 23.07 3.29 16.22
CA GLU A 543 24.19 3.78 15.44
C GLU A 543 25.30 2.73 15.38
N VAL A 544 25.89 2.58 14.20
CA VAL A 544 27.08 1.72 14.04
C VAL A 544 28.18 2.28 14.93
N ARG A 545 28.71 1.47 15.82
CA ARG A 545 29.92 1.85 16.58
C ARG A 545 31.11 1.66 15.65
N GLU A 546 31.74 2.80 15.28
CA GLU A 546 33.00 2.80 14.55
C GLU A 546 34.11 2.00 15.27
#